data_f06f1cd2dcf734757b71bc024a46607f
#
_entry.id   f06f1cd2dcf734757b71bc024a46607f
#
_cell.length_a   1.000
_cell.length_b   1.000
_cell.length_c   1.000
_cell.angle_alpha   90.00
_cell.angle_beta   90.00
_cell.angle_gamma   90.00
#
_symmetry.space_group_name_H-M   'P 1'
#
loop_
_entity.id
_entity.type
_entity.pdbx_description
1 polymer ?
#
loop_
_entity_poly.entity_id
_entity_poly.type
_entity_poly.pdbx_seq_one_letter_code
_entity_poly.pdbx_strand_id
1 'polypeptide(L)'
;MTAADPLTSLYGAFGKFTAANGLELRQIEKIMLTGVGSSYINQPIYGLPCSGVPEFSCIGLGGLFLSKLKKAIVVSMGTGTAIVYAEKGRDSVYLGGTGVGGGTVIGLARKMLGMDDINHIINLADGGNLDNVDLRIKDITRKDILPGMPGNMTAANFGNLSDMASASDIALAILNMVFETAGVCAIFNARNYGISDIVLTGNLTTVPQAKSIFAALNNMFHVNFIIPELAQYGPVMGAALSVLPNLR
;
A
#
# COMPACT_ATOMS: atom_id res chain seq x y z
N MET A 1 16.26 -6.02 5.43
CA MET A 1 16.69 -7.20 6.20
C MET A 1 15.47 -8.09 6.38
N THR A 2 15.40 -9.18 5.66
CA THR A 2 14.40 -10.23 5.84
C THR A 2 15.02 -11.29 6.73
N ALA A 3 14.91 -11.13 8.04
CA ALA A 3 15.20 -12.22 8.93
C ALA A 3 14.01 -13.19 8.90
N ALA A 4 14.26 -14.50 8.87
CA ALA A 4 13.22 -15.52 8.91
C ALA A 4 12.45 -15.52 10.26
N ASP A 5 13.00 -14.84 11.27
CA ASP A 5 12.43 -14.70 12.60
C ASP A 5 11.94 -13.25 12.82
N PRO A 6 10.63 -13.07 13.11
CA PRO A 6 10.05 -11.74 13.36
C PRO A 6 10.72 -10.98 14.51
N LEU A 7 11.12 -11.68 15.56
CA LEU A 7 11.75 -11.08 16.73
C LEU A 7 13.13 -10.49 16.39
N THR A 8 13.95 -11.25 15.67
CA THR A 8 15.26 -10.77 15.17
C THR A 8 15.11 -9.56 14.26
N SER A 9 14.10 -9.57 13.36
CA SER A 9 13.80 -8.44 12.49
C SER A 9 13.43 -7.18 13.28
N LEU A 10 12.64 -7.34 14.33
CA LEU A 10 12.21 -6.26 15.21
C LEU A 10 13.38 -5.65 15.98
N TYR A 11 14.21 -6.49 16.63
CA TYR A 11 15.40 -6.02 17.36
C TYR A 11 16.35 -5.28 16.40
N GLY A 12 16.57 -5.82 15.21
CA GLY A 12 17.42 -5.18 14.20
C GLY A 12 16.86 -3.85 13.70
N ALA A 13 15.55 -3.78 13.44
CA ALA A 13 14.89 -2.54 13.01
C ALA A 13 14.95 -1.46 14.10
N PHE A 14 14.66 -1.83 15.35
CA PHE A 14 14.70 -0.93 16.49
C PHE A 14 16.12 -0.41 16.76
N GLY A 15 17.12 -1.30 16.77
CA GLY A 15 18.52 -0.91 16.94
C GLY A 15 19.01 0.01 15.83
N LYS A 16 18.63 -0.27 14.56
CA LYS A 16 18.95 0.60 13.43
C LYS A 16 18.28 1.98 13.56
N PHE A 17 17.02 2.02 13.99
CA PHE A 17 16.28 3.26 14.17
C PHE A 17 16.90 4.12 15.26
N THR A 18 17.20 3.56 16.43
CA THR A 18 17.81 4.30 17.56
C THR A 18 19.20 4.80 17.22
N ALA A 19 20.04 3.96 16.60
CA ALA A 19 21.37 4.35 16.16
C ALA A 19 21.35 5.47 15.11
N ALA A 20 20.47 5.36 14.10
CA ALA A 20 20.36 6.37 13.06
C ALA A 20 19.87 7.74 13.55
N ASN A 21 19.12 7.77 14.64
CA ASN A 21 18.56 8.99 15.23
C ASN A 21 19.31 9.46 16.51
N GLY A 22 20.40 8.81 16.89
CA GLY A 22 21.16 9.15 18.10
C GLY A 22 20.36 9.01 19.39
N LEU A 23 19.38 8.10 19.43
CA LEU A 23 18.50 7.88 20.59
C LEU A 23 19.13 6.87 21.56
N GLU A 24 19.14 7.22 22.83
CA GLU A 24 19.50 6.31 23.90
C GLU A 24 18.24 5.59 24.43
N LEU A 25 18.37 4.33 24.87
CA LEU A 25 17.23 3.55 25.37
C LEU A 25 16.50 4.25 26.54
N ARG A 26 17.23 4.97 27.38
CA ARG A 26 16.65 5.73 28.52
C ARG A 26 15.75 6.90 28.11
N GLN A 27 15.81 7.33 26.86
CA GLN A 27 14.96 8.40 26.32
C GLN A 27 13.64 7.86 25.78
N ILE A 28 13.47 6.54 25.77
CA ILE A 28 12.30 5.87 25.20
C ILE A 28 11.45 5.33 26.35
N GLU A 29 10.24 5.86 26.49
CA GLU A 29 9.31 5.43 27.53
C GLU A 29 8.64 4.10 27.19
N LYS A 30 8.28 3.92 25.90
CA LYS A 30 7.43 2.81 25.47
C LYS A 30 7.58 2.53 23.99
N ILE A 31 7.40 1.25 23.63
CA ILE A 31 7.36 0.80 22.23
C ILE A 31 5.93 0.45 21.86
N MET A 32 5.41 1.09 20.81
CA MET A 32 4.10 0.80 20.27
C MET A 32 4.23 -0.18 19.11
N LEU A 33 3.46 -1.26 19.15
CA LEU A 33 3.48 -2.34 18.19
C LEU A 33 2.16 -2.40 17.43
N THR A 34 2.22 -2.59 16.12
CA THR A 34 1.04 -2.76 15.28
C THR A 34 1.32 -3.74 14.13
N GLY A 35 0.26 -4.16 13.46
CA GLY A 35 0.30 -5.18 12.43
C GLY A 35 0.02 -6.58 12.96
N VAL A 36 -0.44 -7.47 12.08
CA VAL A 36 -0.79 -8.86 12.44
C VAL A 36 0.37 -9.60 13.11
N GLY A 37 1.60 -9.35 12.64
CA GLY A 37 2.82 -9.94 13.21
C GLY A 37 3.15 -9.49 14.64
N SER A 38 2.56 -8.40 15.13
CA SER A 38 2.80 -7.91 16.49
C SER A 38 2.29 -8.86 17.57
N SER A 39 1.35 -9.75 17.24
CA SER A 39 0.80 -10.77 18.15
C SER A 39 1.85 -11.79 18.65
N TYR A 40 2.97 -11.93 17.95
CA TYR A 40 4.08 -12.78 18.38
C TYR A 40 4.98 -12.15 19.45
N ILE A 41 4.77 -10.85 19.75
CA ILE A 41 5.63 -10.10 20.65
C ILE A 41 4.88 -9.89 21.97
N ASN A 42 5.24 -10.70 22.96
CA ASN A 42 4.61 -10.72 24.27
C ASN A 42 5.61 -10.41 25.41
N GLN A 43 6.79 -9.90 25.08
CA GLN A 43 7.84 -9.56 26.03
C GLN A 43 8.40 -8.15 25.77
N PRO A 44 9.02 -7.52 26.77
CA PRO A 44 9.71 -6.24 26.60
C PRO A 44 10.83 -6.34 25.55
N ILE A 45 11.02 -5.28 24.77
CA ILE A 45 12.09 -5.15 23.78
C ILE A 45 13.18 -4.27 24.40
N TYR A 46 14.41 -4.79 24.51
CA TYR A 46 15.52 -4.13 25.22
C TYR A 46 15.13 -3.67 26.64
N GLY A 47 14.23 -4.40 27.33
CA GLY A 47 13.73 -4.03 28.66
C GLY A 47 12.67 -2.92 28.66
N LEU A 48 12.31 -2.37 27.49
CA LEU A 48 11.29 -1.34 27.36
C LEU A 48 9.89 -1.96 27.28
N PRO A 49 8.88 -1.36 27.94
CA PRO A 49 7.51 -1.85 27.89
C PRO A 49 6.93 -1.71 26.48
N CYS A 50 6.23 -2.77 26.04
CA CYS A 50 5.58 -2.81 24.74
C CYS A 50 4.06 -2.77 24.89
N SER A 51 3.37 -2.14 23.94
CA SER A 51 1.90 -2.20 23.85
C SER A 51 1.46 -2.37 22.40
N GLY A 52 0.56 -3.32 22.19
CA GLY A 52 -0.11 -3.51 20.92
C GLY A 52 -1.18 -2.45 20.65
N VAL A 53 -1.30 -2.00 19.41
CA VAL A 53 -2.38 -1.12 18.92
C VAL A 53 -3.04 -1.79 17.74
N PRO A 54 -4.40 -1.77 17.66
CA PRO A 54 -5.10 -2.34 16.53
C PRO A 54 -4.63 -1.75 15.19
N GLU A 55 -4.29 -2.60 14.24
CA GLU A 55 -3.68 -2.20 12.97
C GLU A 55 -4.55 -1.19 12.20
N PHE A 56 -5.85 -1.42 12.14
CA PHE A 56 -6.75 -0.54 11.38
C PHE A 56 -6.88 0.85 11.99
N SER A 57 -6.81 0.97 13.31
CA SER A 57 -6.73 2.26 13.99
C SER A 57 -5.44 3.00 13.63
N CYS A 58 -4.32 2.28 13.57
CA CYS A 58 -3.03 2.84 13.18
C CYS A 58 -3.02 3.30 11.71
N ILE A 59 -3.62 2.52 10.81
CA ILE A 59 -3.76 2.89 9.40
C ILE A 59 -4.52 4.20 9.26
N GLY A 60 -5.68 4.31 9.91
CA GLY A 60 -6.50 5.52 9.85
C GLY A 60 -5.82 6.75 10.44
N LEU A 61 -5.30 6.65 11.66
CA LEU A 61 -4.60 7.76 12.35
C LEU A 61 -3.37 8.23 11.54
N GLY A 62 -2.54 7.28 11.08
CA GLY A 62 -1.35 7.61 10.32
C GLY A 62 -1.67 8.24 8.97
N GLY A 63 -2.69 7.73 8.27
CA GLY A 63 -3.15 8.29 7.00
C GLY A 63 -3.65 9.72 7.14
N LEU A 64 -4.50 10.01 8.13
CA LEU A 64 -4.99 11.37 8.39
C LEU A 64 -3.87 12.31 8.81
N PHE A 65 -2.96 11.85 9.66
CA PHE A 65 -1.83 12.66 10.11
C PHE A 65 -0.92 13.08 8.95
N LEU A 66 -0.54 12.13 8.10
CA LEU A 66 0.35 12.38 6.96
C LEU A 66 -0.30 13.25 5.87
N SER A 67 -1.58 13.02 5.60
CA SER A 67 -2.31 13.77 4.59
C SER A 67 -2.84 15.12 5.07
N LYS A 68 -2.87 15.35 6.40
CA LYS A 68 -3.47 16.52 7.05
C LYS A 68 -4.98 16.67 6.77
N LEU A 69 -5.63 15.62 6.33
CA LEU A 69 -7.07 15.60 6.10
C LEU A 69 -7.85 15.36 7.39
N LYS A 70 -9.10 15.82 7.43
CA LYS A 70 -10.02 15.58 8.55
C LYS A 70 -10.75 14.24 8.42
N LYS A 71 -10.94 13.77 7.19
CA LYS A 71 -11.54 12.48 6.86
C LYS A 71 -11.04 11.98 5.51
N ALA A 72 -10.89 10.69 5.36
CA ALA A 72 -10.47 10.04 4.11
C ALA A 72 -10.79 8.54 4.12
N ILE A 73 -10.78 7.94 2.93
CA ILE A 73 -10.51 6.51 2.80
C ILE A 73 -9.00 6.34 2.85
N VAL A 74 -8.51 5.50 3.75
CA VAL A 74 -7.08 5.21 3.87
C VAL A 74 -6.83 3.78 3.42
N VAL A 75 -5.93 3.62 2.45
CA VAL A 75 -5.55 2.32 1.88
C VAL A 75 -4.13 2.00 2.31
N SER A 76 -3.94 0.90 3.00
CA SER A 76 -2.62 0.42 3.38
C SER A 76 -2.22 -0.75 2.50
N MET A 77 -1.23 -0.53 1.63
CA MET A 77 -0.72 -1.52 0.68
C MET A 77 0.58 -2.12 1.23
N GLY A 78 0.46 -3.22 1.96
CA GLY A 78 1.54 -4.03 2.51
C GLY A 78 1.67 -5.38 1.79
N THR A 79 1.74 -6.48 2.53
CA THR A 79 1.68 -7.86 1.99
C THR A 79 0.38 -8.10 1.22
N GLY A 80 -0.75 -7.72 1.80
CA GLY A 80 -2.04 -7.52 1.15
C GLY A 80 -2.44 -6.05 1.21
N THR A 81 -3.72 -5.75 0.96
CA THR A 81 -4.25 -4.39 1.02
C THR A 81 -5.41 -4.32 2.01
N ALA A 82 -5.35 -3.37 2.93
CA ALA A 82 -6.43 -3.04 3.86
C ALA A 82 -7.01 -1.65 3.55
N ILE A 83 -8.32 -1.50 3.69
CA ILE A 83 -9.06 -0.27 3.41
C ILE A 83 -9.81 0.14 4.68
N VAL A 84 -9.64 1.38 5.08
CA VAL A 84 -10.16 1.94 6.32
C VAL A 84 -10.83 3.28 6.03
N TYR A 85 -12.01 3.52 6.60
CA TYR A 85 -12.53 4.87 6.72
C TYR A 85 -11.97 5.50 8.00
N ALA A 86 -11.43 6.69 7.87
CA ALA A 86 -10.89 7.45 8.98
C ALA A 86 -11.47 8.86 9.02
N GLU A 87 -11.83 9.32 10.24
CA GLU A 87 -12.32 10.67 10.52
C GLU A 87 -11.74 11.16 11.84
N LYS A 88 -11.25 12.38 11.87
CA LYS A 88 -10.61 12.96 13.06
C LYS A 88 -11.58 12.97 14.24
N GLY A 89 -11.12 12.47 15.39
CA GLY A 89 -11.93 12.39 16.61
C GLY A 89 -12.89 11.19 16.66
N ARG A 90 -12.80 10.27 15.70
CA ARG A 90 -13.59 9.03 15.67
C ARG A 90 -12.68 7.82 15.52
N ASP A 91 -13.19 6.66 15.97
CA ASP A 91 -12.51 5.40 15.70
C ASP A 91 -12.56 5.07 14.20
N SER A 92 -11.45 4.55 13.70
CA SER A 92 -11.35 4.12 12.32
C SER A 92 -12.22 2.88 12.07
N VAL A 93 -12.89 2.84 10.91
CA VAL A 93 -13.74 1.72 10.51
C VAL A 93 -13.04 0.90 9.45
N TYR A 94 -12.81 -0.38 9.71
CA TYR A 94 -12.31 -1.32 8.71
C TYR A 94 -13.40 -1.62 7.67
N LEU A 95 -13.13 -1.32 6.42
CA LEU A 95 -14.07 -1.48 5.30
C LEU A 95 -13.89 -2.77 4.52
N GLY A 96 -12.84 -3.49 4.84
CA GLY A 96 -12.42 -4.67 4.11
C GLY A 96 -11.02 -4.50 3.51
N GLY A 97 -10.67 -5.42 2.65
CA GLY A 97 -9.37 -5.43 1.98
C GLY A 97 -9.32 -6.50 0.91
N THR A 98 -8.16 -6.68 0.36
CA THR A 98 -7.91 -7.74 -0.63
C THR A 98 -6.60 -8.45 -0.32
N GLY A 99 -6.51 -9.74 -0.62
CA GLY A 99 -5.25 -10.50 -0.59
C GLY A 99 -4.24 -10.05 -1.65
N VAL A 100 -4.62 -9.12 -2.53
CA VAL A 100 -3.74 -8.58 -3.58
C VAL A 100 -2.89 -7.45 -2.99
N GLY A 101 -1.58 -7.60 -3.06
CA GLY A 101 -0.61 -6.66 -2.50
C GLY A 101 0.82 -7.06 -2.82
N GLY A 102 1.77 -6.64 -1.99
CA GLY A 102 3.20 -6.94 -2.18
C GLY A 102 3.52 -8.43 -2.21
N GLY A 103 2.80 -9.23 -1.42
CA GLY A 103 2.90 -10.68 -1.48
C GLY A 103 2.52 -11.26 -2.84
N THR A 104 1.49 -10.69 -3.48
CA THR A 104 1.07 -11.05 -4.84
C THR A 104 2.13 -10.69 -5.87
N VAL A 105 2.71 -9.47 -5.76
CA VAL A 105 3.80 -9.04 -6.65
C VAL A 105 4.95 -10.04 -6.61
N ILE A 106 5.44 -10.36 -5.41
CA ILE A 106 6.58 -11.27 -5.24
C ILE A 106 6.23 -12.69 -5.70
N GLY A 107 5.04 -13.19 -5.33
CA GLY A 107 4.61 -14.55 -5.68
C GLY A 107 4.50 -14.76 -7.18
N LEU A 108 3.89 -13.83 -7.90
CA LEU A 108 3.74 -13.88 -9.35
C LEU A 108 5.08 -13.66 -10.07
N ALA A 109 5.88 -12.69 -9.63
CA ALA A 109 7.19 -12.45 -10.21
C ALA A 109 8.13 -13.65 -10.04
N ARG A 110 8.09 -14.31 -8.87
CA ARG A 110 8.84 -15.54 -8.65
C ARG A 110 8.44 -16.64 -9.62
N LYS A 111 7.13 -16.81 -9.87
CA LYS A 111 6.64 -17.86 -10.76
C LYS A 111 6.83 -17.54 -12.23
N MET A 112 6.58 -16.30 -12.64
CA MET A 112 6.57 -15.90 -14.05
C MET A 112 7.93 -15.41 -14.56
N LEU A 113 8.72 -14.77 -13.67
CA LEU A 113 9.97 -14.10 -14.04
C LEU A 113 11.22 -14.72 -13.37
N GLY A 114 11.02 -15.69 -12.45
CA GLY A 114 12.12 -16.33 -11.72
C GLY A 114 12.82 -15.41 -10.71
N MET A 115 12.18 -14.30 -10.29
CA MET A 115 12.75 -13.33 -9.35
C MET A 115 11.81 -13.00 -8.19
N ASP A 116 12.36 -12.63 -7.04
CA ASP A 116 11.61 -12.33 -5.82
C ASP A 116 12.12 -11.08 -5.06
N ASP A 117 13.15 -10.41 -5.57
CA ASP A 117 13.56 -9.12 -5.04
C ASP A 117 12.69 -8.01 -5.63
N ILE A 118 12.01 -7.27 -4.75
CA ILE A 118 11.05 -6.23 -5.16
C ILE A 118 11.73 -5.09 -5.95
N ASN A 119 12.98 -4.74 -5.64
CA ASN A 119 13.69 -3.68 -6.35
C ASN A 119 14.05 -4.13 -7.77
N HIS A 120 14.41 -5.40 -7.95
CA HIS A 120 14.65 -5.96 -9.27
C HIS A 120 13.38 -5.97 -10.11
N ILE A 121 12.23 -6.34 -9.51
CA ILE A 121 10.92 -6.33 -10.19
C ILE A 121 10.55 -4.91 -10.62
N ILE A 122 10.70 -3.92 -9.73
CA ILE A 122 10.43 -2.51 -10.02
C ILE A 122 11.30 -2.00 -11.17
N ASN A 123 12.61 -2.27 -11.11
CA ASN A 123 13.54 -1.85 -12.15
C ASN A 123 13.25 -2.54 -13.50
N LEU A 124 12.87 -3.82 -13.46
CA LEU A 124 12.49 -4.55 -14.66
C LEU A 124 11.20 -4.01 -15.30
N ALA A 125 10.25 -3.58 -14.48
CA ALA A 125 8.99 -3.00 -14.94
C ALA A 125 9.16 -1.63 -15.63
N ASP A 126 10.30 -0.98 -15.43
CA ASP A 126 10.61 0.28 -16.09
C ASP A 126 10.79 0.04 -17.60
N GLY A 127 10.02 0.76 -18.40
CA GLY A 127 9.99 0.56 -19.85
C GLY A 127 9.08 -0.58 -20.35
N GLY A 128 8.37 -1.27 -19.48
CA GLY A 128 7.34 -2.25 -19.87
C GLY A 128 6.15 -1.60 -20.56
N ASN A 129 5.47 -2.36 -21.42
CA ASN A 129 4.28 -1.94 -22.14
C ASN A 129 3.09 -2.84 -21.79
N LEU A 130 2.09 -2.27 -21.12
CA LEU A 130 0.88 -2.99 -20.69
C LEU A 130 0.04 -3.51 -21.88
N ASP A 131 0.12 -2.89 -23.05
CA ASP A 131 -0.64 -3.30 -24.24
C ASP A 131 -0.22 -4.70 -24.74
N ASN A 132 0.95 -5.19 -24.36
CA ASN A 132 1.44 -6.52 -24.70
C ASN A 132 0.92 -7.62 -23.74
N VAL A 133 0.28 -7.22 -22.64
CA VAL A 133 -0.13 -8.15 -21.56
C VAL A 133 -1.60 -7.97 -21.19
N ASP A 134 -2.03 -6.73 -20.98
CA ASP A 134 -3.39 -6.42 -20.54
C ASP A 134 -4.32 -6.21 -21.75
N LEU A 135 -5.52 -6.78 -21.69
CA LEU A 135 -6.58 -6.47 -22.66
C LEU A 135 -7.18 -5.11 -22.31
N ARG A 136 -7.13 -4.16 -23.23
CA ARG A 136 -7.63 -2.80 -23.06
C ARG A 136 -9.01 -2.61 -23.68
N ILE A 137 -9.75 -1.60 -23.26
CA ILE A 137 -11.05 -1.25 -23.86
C ILE A 137 -10.89 -0.98 -25.37
N LYS A 138 -9.82 -0.32 -25.82
CA LYS A 138 -9.53 -0.06 -27.24
C LYS A 138 -9.41 -1.34 -28.09
N ASP A 139 -9.02 -2.46 -27.48
CA ASP A 139 -8.79 -3.73 -28.18
C ASP A 139 -10.10 -4.48 -28.46
N ILE A 140 -11.14 -4.20 -27.69
CA ILE A 140 -12.46 -4.86 -27.77
C ILE A 140 -13.57 -3.95 -28.33
N THR A 141 -13.24 -2.69 -28.64
CA THR A 141 -14.20 -1.72 -29.20
C THR A 141 -13.72 -1.24 -30.57
N ARG A 142 -14.62 -1.18 -31.57
CA ARG A 142 -14.32 -0.70 -32.92
C ARG A 142 -14.49 0.81 -33.10
N LYS A 143 -15.08 1.49 -32.16
CA LYS A 143 -15.27 2.96 -32.19
C LYS A 143 -14.88 3.51 -30.82
N ASP A 144 -14.25 4.67 -30.86
CA ASP A 144 -14.11 5.45 -29.68
C ASP A 144 -15.46 5.54 -28.99
N ILE A 145 -15.52 4.90 -27.76
CA ILE A 145 -16.29 5.53 -26.74
C ILE A 145 -17.58 4.87 -26.33
N LEU A 146 -17.45 4.13 -25.30
CA LEU A 146 -18.46 4.17 -24.27
C LEU A 146 -18.18 5.42 -23.42
N PRO A 147 -19.13 6.34 -23.23
CA PRO A 147 -18.92 7.50 -22.37
C PRO A 147 -18.46 7.07 -20.98
N GLY A 148 -17.32 7.61 -20.52
CA GLY A 148 -16.72 7.27 -19.22
C GLY A 148 -15.82 6.02 -19.21
N MET A 149 -15.54 5.43 -20.37
CA MET A 149 -14.56 4.33 -20.50
C MET A 149 -13.45 4.72 -21.48
N PRO A 150 -12.32 5.28 -20.99
CA PRO A 150 -11.17 5.57 -21.83
C PRO A 150 -10.63 4.31 -22.50
N GLY A 151 -10.17 4.42 -23.75
CA GLY A 151 -9.64 3.29 -24.51
C GLY A 151 -8.45 2.57 -23.85
N ASN A 152 -7.67 3.29 -23.03
CA ASN A 152 -6.54 2.75 -22.28
C ASN A 152 -6.93 2.10 -20.93
N MET A 153 -8.21 2.09 -20.58
CA MET A 153 -8.70 1.37 -19.39
C MET A 153 -8.50 -0.13 -19.56
N THR A 154 -8.06 -0.81 -18.51
CA THR A 154 -7.90 -2.25 -18.47
C THR A 154 -9.28 -2.93 -18.46
N ALA A 155 -9.54 -3.77 -19.47
CA ALA A 155 -10.72 -4.65 -19.52
C ALA A 155 -10.44 -5.98 -18.81
N ALA A 156 -9.22 -6.52 -18.97
CA ALA A 156 -8.78 -7.72 -18.25
C ALA A 156 -7.27 -7.68 -18.06
N ASN A 157 -6.83 -7.69 -16.80
CA ASN A 157 -5.42 -7.87 -16.49
C ASN A 157 -4.94 -9.23 -17.04
N PHE A 158 -3.78 -9.24 -17.70
CA PHE A 158 -3.23 -10.40 -18.39
C PHE A 158 -4.12 -11.00 -19.49
N GLY A 159 -5.18 -10.29 -19.92
CA GLY A 159 -6.13 -10.79 -20.90
C GLY A 159 -5.62 -10.81 -22.36
N ASN A 160 -4.49 -10.16 -22.62
CA ASN A 160 -3.84 -10.12 -23.95
C ASN A 160 -2.38 -10.63 -23.87
N LEU A 161 -2.05 -11.43 -22.85
CA LEU A 161 -0.71 -11.97 -22.71
C LEU A 161 -0.31 -12.81 -23.92
N SER A 162 0.66 -12.31 -24.68
CA SER A 162 1.18 -12.99 -25.86
C SER A 162 2.54 -13.62 -25.59
N ASP A 163 2.93 -14.58 -26.45
CA ASP A 163 4.27 -15.20 -26.42
C ASP A 163 5.40 -14.19 -26.70
N MET A 164 5.06 -13.01 -27.22
CA MET A 164 6.00 -11.92 -27.49
C MET A 164 6.17 -10.93 -26.34
N ALA A 165 5.37 -11.05 -25.28
CA ALA A 165 5.48 -10.16 -24.12
C ALA A 165 6.84 -10.31 -23.44
N SER A 166 7.53 -9.20 -23.26
CA SER A 166 8.83 -9.18 -22.60
C SER A 166 8.70 -9.37 -21.09
N ALA A 167 9.79 -9.72 -20.43
CA ALA A 167 9.84 -9.79 -18.97
C ALA A 167 9.50 -8.43 -18.32
N SER A 168 9.84 -7.30 -18.95
CA SER A 168 9.49 -5.95 -18.51
C SER A 168 7.99 -5.70 -18.60
N ASP A 169 7.33 -6.14 -19.67
CA ASP A 169 5.88 -6.03 -19.84
C ASP A 169 5.14 -6.80 -18.75
N ILE A 170 5.59 -8.04 -18.48
CA ILE A 170 5.01 -8.89 -17.43
C ILE A 170 5.22 -8.29 -16.05
N ALA A 171 6.41 -7.77 -15.74
CA ALA A 171 6.68 -7.13 -14.46
C ALA A 171 5.78 -5.90 -14.24
N LEU A 172 5.62 -5.05 -15.26
CA LEU A 172 4.73 -3.91 -15.20
C LEU A 172 3.27 -4.33 -15.04
N ALA A 173 2.82 -5.36 -15.75
CA ALA A 173 1.44 -5.86 -15.65
C ALA A 173 1.12 -6.44 -14.26
N ILE A 174 2.07 -7.12 -13.60
CA ILE A 174 1.92 -7.57 -12.22
C ILE A 174 1.70 -6.36 -11.28
N LEU A 175 2.52 -5.33 -11.40
CA LEU A 175 2.38 -4.10 -10.60
C LEU A 175 1.05 -3.40 -10.89
N ASN A 176 0.69 -3.26 -12.18
CA ASN A 176 -0.55 -2.62 -12.62
C ASN A 176 -1.77 -3.32 -12.03
N MET A 177 -1.86 -4.64 -12.15
CA MET A 177 -2.96 -5.43 -11.61
C MET A 177 -3.12 -5.23 -10.10
N VAL A 178 -2.02 -5.21 -9.34
CA VAL A 178 -2.07 -5.01 -7.90
C VAL A 178 -2.57 -3.60 -7.54
N PHE A 179 -2.05 -2.57 -8.20
CA PHE A 179 -2.45 -1.19 -7.94
C PHE A 179 -3.86 -0.88 -8.42
N GLU A 180 -4.25 -1.36 -9.60
CA GLU A 180 -5.62 -1.20 -10.10
C GLU A 180 -6.63 -1.89 -9.18
N THR A 181 -6.35 -3.12 -8.73
CA THR A 181 -7.23 -3.84 -7.79
C THR A 181 -7.40 -3.06 -6.49
N ALA A 182 -6.32 -2.61 -5.87
CA ALA A 182 -6.36 -1.81 -4.65
C ALA A 182 -7.13 -0.50 -4.88
N GLY A 183 -6.85 0.17 -6.00
CA GLY A 183 -7.48 1.44 -6.38
C GLY A 183 -8.98 1.33 -6.61
N VAL A 184 -9.42 0.35 -7.38
CA VAL A 184 -10.85 0.15 -7.67
C VAL A 184 -11.64 -0.22 -6.42
N CYS A 185 -11.09 -1.09 -5.55
CA CYS A 185 -11.70 -1.38 -4.26
C CYS A 185 -11.83 -0.10 -3.38
N ALA A 186 -10.81 0.75 -3.40
CA ALA A 186 -10.85 2.02 -2.65
C ALA A 186 -11.88 3.00 -3.23
N ILE A 187 -11.99 3.09 -4.56
CA ILE A 187 -12.98 3.93 -5.25
C ILE A 187 -14.41 3.54 -4.87
N PHE A 188 -14.72 2.24 -4.84
CA PHE A 188 -16.06 1.80 -4.44
C PHE A 188 -16.37 2.20 -2.99
N ASN A 189 -15.41 2.06 -2.08
CA ASN A 189 -15.57 2.51 -0.71
C ASN A 189 -15.71 4.04 -0.62
N ALA A 190 -14.91 4.80 -1.35
CA ALA A 190 -14.97 6.26 -1.38
C ALA A 190 -16.34 6.75 -1.84
N ARG A 191 -16.90 6.16 -2.90
CA ARG A 191 -18.26 6.46 -3.39
C ARG A 191 -19.33 6.13 -2.36
N ASN A 192 -19.22 4.99 -1.68
CA ASN A 192 -20.17 4.56 -0.66
C ASN A 192 -20.19 5.51 0.55
N TYR A 193 -19.06 6.11 0.89
CA TYR A 193 -18.93 7.09 1.98
C TYR A 193 -19.09 8.56 1.53
N GLY A 194 -19.32 8.82 0.25
CA GLY A 194 -19.43 10.17 -0.29
C GLY A 194 -18.13 10.99 -0.12
N ILE A 195 -16.99 10.34 -0.28
CA ILE A 195 -15.65 10.93 -0.13
C ILE A 195 -14.91 10.78 -1.45
N SER A 196 -14.13 11.79 -1.83
CA SER A 196 -13.24 11.75 -2.99
C SER A 196 -11.78 11.52 -2.62
N ASP A 197 -11.37 11.86 -1.38
CA ASP A 197 -9.98 11.77 -0.95
C ASP A 197 -9.64 10.36 -0.48
N ILE A 198 -8.66 9.74 -1.14
CA ILE A 198 -8.15 8.40 -0.86
C ILE A 198 -6.66 8.51 -0.56
N VAL A 199 -6.27 8.23 0.67
CA VAL A 199 -4.88 8.32 1.13
C VAL A 199 -4.24 6.93 1.02
N LEU A 200 -3.11 6.86 0.34
CA LEU A 200 -2.33 5.64 0.16
C LEU A 200 -1.19 5.58 1.16
N THR A 201 -1.06 4.46 1.86
CA THR A 201 0.00 4.17 2.82
C THR A 201 0.57 2.77 2.58
N GLY A 202 1.64 2.41 3.30
CA GLY A 202 2.28 1.10 3.21
C GLY A 202 3.42 1.05 2.19
N ASN A 203 4.18 -0.05 2.21
CA ASN A 203 5.43 -0.16 1.48
C ASN A 203 5.29 -0.04 -0.05
N LEU A 204 4.18 -0.46 -0.63
CA LEU A 204 3.98 -0.35 -2.08
C LEU A 204 3.84 1.10 -2.57
N THR A 205 3.65 2.08 -1.68
CA THR A 205 3.66 3.51 -2.05
C THR A 205 5.04 4.00 -2.49
N THR A 206 6.10 3.27 -2.19
CA THR A 206 7.46 3.59 -2.62
C THR A 206 7.76 3.17 -4.05
N VAL A 207 6.89 2.36 -4.67
CA VAL A 207 7.03 1.90 -6.06
C VAL A 207 6.75 3.06 -7.02
N PRO A 208 7.71 3.46 -7.88
CA PRO A 208 7.55 4.64 -8.74
C PRO A 208 6.33 4.56 -9.66
N GLN A 209 6.03 3.37 -10.19
CA GLN A 209 4.90 3.12 -11.09
C GLN A 209 3.53 3.39 -10.43
N ALA A 210 3.44 3.33 -9.10
CA ALA A 210 2.21 3.65 -8.36
C ALA A 210 1.69 5.05 -8.71
N LYS A 211 2.58 6.04 -8.83
CA LYS A 211 2.19 7.43 -9.11
C LYS A 211 1.44 7.56 -10.43
N SER A 212 1.93 6.96 -11.49
CA SER A 212 1.30 7.03 -12.82
C SER A 212 -0.02 6.26 -12.88
N ILE A 213 -0.07 5.08 -12.25
CA ILE A 213 -1.28 4.24 -12.22
C ILE A 213 -2.40 4.94 -11.43
N PHE A 214 -2.11 5.45 -10.23
CA PHE A 214 -3.12 6.16 -9.44
C PHE A 214 -3.50 7.51 -10.05
N ALA A 215 -2.60 8.20 -10.77
CA ALA A 215 -2.95 9.39 -11.53
C ALA A 215 -3.93 9.08 -12.68
N ALA A 216 -3.77 7.95 -13.35
CA ALA A 216 -4.73 7.48 -14.35
C ALA A 216 -6.11 7.21 -13.73
N LEU A 217 -6.16 6.54 -12.57
CA LEU A 217 -7.40 6.29 -11.84
C LEU A 217 -8.07 7.59 -11.34
N ASN A 218 -7.30 8.60 -10.90
CA ASN A 218 -7.84 9.92 -10.54
C ASN A 218 -8.64 10.54 -11.69
N ASN A 219 -8.03 10.57 -12.87
CA ASN A 219 -8.67 11.15 -14.08
C ASN A 219 -9.89 10.34 -14.50
N MET A 220 -9.81 9.02 -14.42
CA MET A 220 -10.84 8.11 -14.90
C MET A 220 -12.08 8.10 -14.00
N PHE A 221 -11.90 8.19 -12.69
CA PHE A 221 -12.98 8.02 -11.71
C PHE A 221 -13.33 9.28 -10.93
N HIS A 222 -12.66 10.40 -11.22
CA HIS A 222 -12.87 11.71 -10.54
C HIS A 222 -12.72 11.59 -9.02
N VAL A 223 -11.69 10.91 -8.57
CA VAL A 223 -11.27 10.78 -7.17
C VAL A 223 -9.89 11.43 -6.99
N ASN A 224 -9.41 11.50 -5.76
CA ASN A 224 -8.13 12.09 -5.43
C ASN A 224 -7.29 11.09 -4.63
N PHE A 225 -6.47 10.31 -5.32
CA PHE A 225 -5.47 9.46 -4.67
C PHE A 225 -4.28 10.30 -4.23
N ILE A 226 -3.97 10.26 -2.95
CA ILE A 226 -2.92 11.04 -2.31
C ILE A 226 -1.87 10.06 -1.78
N ILE A 227 -0.63 10.18 -2.24
CA ILE A 227 0.53 9.52 -1.65
C ILE A 227 1.29 10.57 -0.84
N PRO A 228 1.09 10.67 0.48
CA PRO A 228 1.79 11.66 1.28
C PRO A 228 3.28 11.31 1.39
N GLU A 229 4.09 12.29 1.75
CA GLU A 229 5.47 12.05 2.15
C GLU A 229 5.51 11.06 3.32
N LEU A 230 6.47 10.15 3.34
CA LEU A 230 6.59 9.09 4.36
C LEU A 230 5.40 8.11 4.43
N ALA A 231 4.62 7.97 3.36
CA ALA A 231 3.45 7.10 3.28
C ALA A 231 3.72 5.64 3.73
N GLN A 232 4.93 5.12 3.48
CA GLN A 232 5.34 3.78 3.90
C GLN A 232 5.36 3.61 5.43
N TYR A 233 5.48 4.70 6.18
CA TYR A 233 5.47 4.69 7.65
C TYR A 233 4.11 5.03 8.26
N GLY A 234 3.06 5.19 7.46
CA GLY A 234 1.72 5.56 7.93
C GLY A 234 1.26 4.73 9.14
N PRO A 235 1.19 3.39 9.07
CA PRO A 235 0.74 2.56 10.18
C PRO A 235 1.61 2.70 11.45
N VAL A 236 2.93 2.80 11.28
CA VAL A 236 3.87 2.97 12.42
C VAL A 236 3.71 4.33 13.09
N MET A 237 3.49 5.38 12.30
CA MET A 237 3.20 6.71 12.84
C MET A 237 1.85 6.73 13.56
N GLY A 238 0.83 6.07 13.01
CA GLY A 238 -0.46 5.90 13.67
C GLY A 238 -0.36 5.17 15.00
N ALA A 239 0.51 4.15 15.10
CA ALA A 239 0.77 3.47 16.36
C ALA A 239 1.38 4.42 17.40
N ALA A 240 2.36 5.23 17.01
CA ALA A 240 2.95 6.23 17.92
C ALA A 240 1.93 7.30 18.34
N LEU A 241 1.09 7.78 17.42
CA LEU A 241 0.05 8.77 17.69
C LEU A 241 -1.06 8.26 18.61
N SER A 242 -1.28 6.96 18.67
CA SER A 242 -2.35 6.36 19.49
C SER A 242 -2.21 6.63 20.98
N VAL A 243 -1.02 6.94 21.47
CA VAL A 243 -0.73 7.27 22.88
C VAL A 243 -0.69 8.77 23.16
N LEU A 244 -0.85 9.60 22.12
CA LEU A 244 -0.83 11.06 22.22
C LEU A 244 -2.27 11.62 22.12
N PRO A 245 -2.98 11.84 23.26
CA PRO A 245 -4.40 12.17 23.25
C PRO A 245 -4.75 13.45 22.49
N ASN A 246 -3.81 14.40 22.38
CA ASN A 246 -4.04 15.69 21.73
C ASN A 246 -3.90 15.65 20.19
N LEU A 247 -3.52 14.50 19.59
CA LEU A 247 -3.31 14.33 18.15
C LEU A 247 -4.27 13.34 17.50
N ARG A 248 -5.22 12.83 18.28
CA ARG A 248 -6.30 11.94 17.80
C ARG A 248 -7.38 12.69 17.03
#